data_26bb6b479a64218b57b0d7d7a48bf9b9
#
_entry.id   26bb6b479a64218b57b0d7d7a48bf9b9
#
_cell.length_a   1.000
_cell.length_b   1.000
_cell.length_c   1.000
_cell.angle_alpha   90.00
_cell.angle_beta   90.00
_cell.angle_gamma   90.00
#
_symmetry.space_group_name_H-M   'P 1'
#
loop_
_entity.id
_entity.type
_entity.pdbx_description
1 polymer ?
#
loop_
_entity_poly.entity_id
_entity_poly.type
_entity_poly.pdbx_seq_one_letter_code
_entity_poly.pdbx_strand_id
1 'polypeptide(L)'
;DILIQHGADPEIAIDTHPHIGSNRLPKIVAAIRQRILDNGGEIYFNSKVDDFILKDNKLIGVKINSQQEMFGDAVILATGHSARDIYFLLNKKNIRIEPKPFAMGVRIEHPQALINEIRYHTKEKHPNLPSAAYTLVTDVEKRGVYSFCMCPGGIIVPAATSPGEIVVNGMSLSRRNSPFANSGFVVEVTEQEWKKYENFQPFA
;
A
#
# COMPACT_ATOMS: atom_id res chain seq x y z
N ASP A 1 10.21 -12.16 9.52
CA ASP A 1 11.18 -13.24 9.15
C ASP A 1 11.20 -13.55 7.65
N ILE A 2 10.06 -13.68 6.96
CA ILE A 2 10.02 -14.03 5.53
C ILE A 2 10.84 -13.06 4.66
N LEU A 3 10.71 -11.75 4.86
CA LEU A 3 11.44 -10.76 4.07
C LEU A 3 12.96 -10.87 4.29
N ILE A 4 13.40 -11.13 5.51
CA ILE A 4 14.82 -11.31 5.86
C ILE A 4 15.38 -12.57 5.19
N GLN A 5 14.64 -13.68 5.23
CA GLN A 5 15.02 -14.92 4.54
C GLN A 5 15.18 -14.74 3.02
N HIS A 6 14.57 -13.69 2.45
CA HIS A 6 14.62 -13.37 1.03
C HIS A 6 15.45 -12.13 0.71
N GLY A 7 16.35 -11.71 1.61
CA GLY A 7 17.36 -10.69 1.36
C GLY A 7 17.03 -9.29 1.86
N ALA A 8 16.03 -9.12 2.72
CA ALA A 8 15.89 -7.90 3.49
C ALA A 8 16.94 -7.83 4.60
N ASP A 9 17.26 -6.60 5.00
CA ASP A 9 18.19 -6.35 6.09
C ASP A 9 17.63 -6.90 7.42
N PRO A 10 18.40 -7.65 8.23
CA PRO A 10 17.95 -8.10 9.53
C PRO A 10 17.52 -6.99 10.48
N GLU A 11 18.03 -5.78 10.32
CA GLU A 11 17.66 -4.61 11.13
C GLU A 11 16.17 -4.30 11.07
N ILE A 12 15.45 -4.67 9.99
CA ILE A 12 14.00 -4.46 9.91
C ILE A 12 13.20 -5.19 11.00
N ALA A 13 13.79 -6.19 11.66
CA ALA A 13 13.15 -6.93 12.75
C ALA A 13 13.22 -6.20 14.09
N ILE A 14 14.14 -5.26 14.25
CA ILE A 14 14.40 -4.55 15.50
C ILE A 14 14.12 -3.06 15.41
N ASP A 15 14.10 -2.50 14.22
CA ASP A 15 13.80 -1.08 13.99
C ASP A 15 12.36 -0.75 14.37
N THR A 16 12.17 0.38 15.05
CA THR A 16 10.82 0.93 15.34
C THR A 16 10.10 1.41 14.08
N HIS A 17 10.85 1.79 13.05
CA HIS A 17 10.37 2.22 11.74
C HIS A 17 11.10 1.48 10.63
N PRO A 18 10.82 0.18 10.46
CA PRO A 18 11.54 -0.67 9.51
C PRO A 18 11.43 -0.14 8.08
N HIS A 19 12.52 -0.22 7.33
CA HIS A 19 12.59 0.28 5.98
C HIS A 19 13.44 -0.64 5.10
N ILE A 20 12.93 -0.98 3.93
CA ILE A 20 13.63 -1.78 2.93
C ILE A 20 14.20 -0.88 1.82
N GLY A 21 13.40 0.03 1.34
CA GLY A 21 13.68 0.89 0.19
C GLY A 21 13.15 0.33 -1.12
N SER A 22 12.61 1.25 -1.94
CA SER A 22 12.00 0.91 -3.23
C SER A 22 12.97 0.27 -4.23
N ASN A 23 14.27 0.50 -4.09
CA ASN A 23 15.32 -0.13 -4.91
C ASN A 23 15.66 -1.58 -4.51
N ARG A 24 15.41 -1.98 -3.27
CA ARG A 24 15.67 -3.35 -2.76
C ARG A 24 14.47 -4.26 -2.85
N LEU A 25 13.27 -3.71 -2.66
CA LEU A 25 12.03 -4.48 -2.62
C LEU A 25 11.81 -5.39 -3.83
N PRO A 26 12.06 -4.97 -5.09
CA PRO A 26 11.88 -5.84 -6.25
C PRO A 26 12.72 -7.12 -6.22
N LYS A 27 13.93 -7.05 -5.65
CA LYS A 27 14.81 -8.22 -5.52
C LYS A 27 14.24 -9.24 -4.51
N ILE A 28 13.70 -8.74 -3.40
CA ILE A 28 13.06 -9.58 -2.38
C ILE A 28 11.82 -10.27 -2.96
N VAL A 29 10.98 -9.52 -3.69
CA VAL A 29 9.80 -10.07 -4.37
C VAL A 29 10.21 -11.14 -5.39
N ALA A 30 11.29 -10.91 -6.16
CA ALA A 30 11.81 -11.90 -7.10
C ALA A 30 12.31 -13.16 -6.39
N ALA A 31 12.99 -13.03 -5.24
CA ALA A 31 13.45 -14.16 -4.44
C ALA A 31 12.29 -14.97 -3.86
N ILE A 32 11.24 -14.31 -3.36
CA ILE A 32 10.02 -14.98 -2.88
C ILE A 32 9.35 -15.74 -4.04
N ARG A 33 9.23 -15.12 -5.20
CA ARG A 33 8.68 -15.76 -6.41
C ARG A 33 9.48 -17.00 -6.77
N GLN A 34 10.80 -16.91 -6.79
CA GLN A 34 11.67 -18.06 -7.09
C GLN A 34 11.46 -19.18 -6.07
N ARG A 35 11.37 -18.85 -4.80
CA ARG A 35 11.09 -19.82 -3.75
C ARG A 35 9.77 -20.59 -3.96
N ILE A 36 8.73 -19.90 -4.43
CA ILE A 36 7.45 -20.55 -4.77
C ILE A 36 7.65 -21.57 -5.89
N LEU A 37 8.35 -21.19 -6.96
CA LEU A 37 8.63 -22.07 -8.10
C LEU A 37 9.49 -23.27 -7.71
N ASP A 38 10.54 -23.06 -6.91
CA ASP A 38 11.45 -24.12 -6.45
C ASP A 38 10.76 -25.17 -5.56
N ASN A 39 9.61 -24.80 -4.97
CA ASN A 39 8.80 -25.70 -4.14
C ASN A 39 7.56 -26.24 -4.89
N GLY A 40 7.56 -26.20 -6.22
CA GLY A 40 6.49 -26.77 -7.05
C GLY A 40 5.26 -25.90 -7.17
N GLY A 41 5.31 -24.64 -6.71
CA GLY A 41 4.26 -23.67 -6.95
C GLY A 41 4.30 -23.14 -8.39
N GLU A 42 3.19 -22.65 -8.88
CA GLU A 42 3.05 -22.13 -10.24
C GLU A 42 2.66 -20.64 -10.21
N ILE A 43 3.14 -19.87 -11.15
CA ILE A 43 2.83 -18.44 -11.30
C ILE A 43 2.45 -18.15 -12.74
N TYR A 44 1.26 -17.64 -12.91
CA TYR A 44 0.70 -17.31 -14.22
C TYR A 44 0.62 -15.79 -14.40
N PHE A 45 1.38 -15.26 -15.36
CA PHE A 45 1.28 -13.87 -15.79
C PHE A 45 0.21 -13.70 -16.86
N ASN A 46 -0.30 -12.48 -17.03
CA ASN A 46 -1.37 -12.17 -17.99
C ASN A 46 -2.64 -13.01 -17.77
N SER A 47 -2.86 -13.45 -16.55
CA SER A 47 -3.93 -14.36 -16.13
C SER A 47 -4.87 -13.62 -15.17
N LYS A 48 -5.81 -12.88 -15.76
CA LYS A 48 -6.78 -12.10 -15.00
C LYS A 48 -7.90 -13.00 -14.51
N VAL A 49 -8.11 -13.02 -13.18
CA VAL A 49 -9.31 -13.63 -12.60
C VAL A 49 -10.47 -12.70 -12.84
N ASP A 50 -11.49 -13.15 -13.54
CA ASP A 50 -12.67 -12.37 -13.93
C ASP A 50 -14.00 -12.99 -13.47
N ASP A 51 -13.97 -14.20 -12.90
CA ASP A 51 -15.12 -14.77 -12.21
C ASP A 51 -14.74 -15.78 -11.12
N PHE A 52 -15.67 -16.02 -10.18
CA PHE A 52 -15.59 -17.01 -9.14
C PHE A 52 -16.53 -18.19 -9.43
N ILE A 53 -16.01 -19.41 -9.28
CA ILE A 53 -16.78 -20.64 -9.45
C ILE A 53 -17.31 -21.08 -8.08
N LEU A 54 -18.62 -20.95 -7.90
CA LEU A 54 -19.31 -21.29 -6.65
C LEU A 54 -20.12 -22.59 -6.85
N LYS A 55 -20.05 -23.49 -5.87
CA LYS A 55 -20.89 -24.68 -5.77
C LYS A 55 -21.37 -24.81 -4.33
N ASP A 56 -22.68 -24.91 -4.13
CA ASP A 56 -23.28 -25.03 -2.79
C ASP A 56 -22.79 -23.94 -1.81
N ASN A 57 -22.73 -22.69 -2.27
CA ASN A 57 -22.17 -21.52 -1.55
C ASN A 57 -20.70 -21.64 -1.14
N LYS A 58 -19.95 -22.59 -1.70
CA LYS A 58 -18.51 -22.71 -1.48
C LYS A 58 -17.77 -22.28 -2.75
N LEU A 59 -16.70 -21.53 -2.54
CA LEU A 59 -15.77 -21.16 -3.62
C LEU A 59 -14.90 -22.38 -3.92
N ILE A 60 -14.99 -22.90 -5.12
CA ILE A 60 -14.27 -24.11 -5.57
C ILE A 60 -13.23 -23.82 -6.64
N GLY A 61 -13.21 -22.59 -7.19
CA GLY A 61 -12.27 -22.22 -8.22
C GLY A 61 -12.49 -20.81 -8.75
N VAL A 62 -11.68 -20.44 -9.70
CA VAL A 62 -11.71 -19.14 -10.39
C VAL A 62 -11.75 -19.32 -11.88
N LYS A 63 -12.33 -18.34 -12.59
CA LYS A 63 -12.29 -18.25 -14.03
C LYS A 63 -11.26 -17.20 -14.46
N ILE A 64 -10.44 -17.54 -15.43
CA ILE A 64 -9.30 -16.74 -15.88
C ILE A 64 -9.55 -16.35 -17.34
N ASN A 65 -9.42 -15.05 -17.64
CA ASN A 65 -9.55 -14.49 -18.99
C ASN A 65 -10.83 -14.97 -19.71
N SER A 66 -11.93 -15.14 -18.95
CA SER A 66 -13.25 -15.60 -19.41
C SER A 66 -13.29 -16.98 -20.11
N GLN A 67 -12.21 -17.74 -20.05
CA GLN A 67 -12.07 -18.99 -20.79
C GLN A 67 -11.59 -20.17 -19.95
N GLN A 68 -10.55 -19.99 -19.17
CA GLN A 68 -9.92 -21.05 -18.39
C GLN A 68 -10.52 -21.12 -16.99
N GLU A 69 -10.80 -22.31 -16.51
CA GLU A 69 -11.20 -22.57 -15.13
C GLU A 69 -10.04 -23.20 -14.36
N MET A 70 -9.83 -22.74 -13.15
CA MET A 70 -8.82 -23.29 -12.24
C MET A 70 -9.51 -23.60 -10.92
N PHE A 71 -9.39 -24.83 -10.46
CA PHE A 71 -9.99 -25.34 -9.24
C PHE A 71 -8.96 -25.48 -8.13
N GLY A 72 -9.40 -25.40 -6.87
CA GLY A 72 -8.55 -25.57 -5.71
C GLY A 72 -9.37 -25.72 -4.43
N ASP A 73 -8.74 -26.24 -3.40
CA ASP A 73 -9.37 -26.46 -2.09
C ASP A 73 -9.65 -25.14 -1.36
N ALA A 74 -8.89 -24.09 -1.64
CA ALA A 74 -9.06 -22.75 -1.10
C ALA A 74 -8.56 -21.69 -2.09
N VAL A 75 -9.10 -20.49 -1.98
CA VAL A 75 -8.69 -19.33 -2.76
C VAL A 75 -8.36 -18.16 -1.82
N ILE A 76 -7.16 -17.59 -1.97
CA ILE A 76 -6.76 -16.37 -1.26
C ILE A 76 -6.88 -15.20 -2.24
N LEU A 77 -7.80 -14.27 -1.92
CA LEU A 77 -7.99 -13.06 -2.70
C LEU A 77 -7.04 -11.96 -2.18
N ALA A 78 -6.00 -11.65 -2.93
CA ALA A 78 -4.95 -10.69 -2.56
C ALA A 78 -4.69 -9.67 -3.69
N THR A 79 -5.74 -9.15 -4.31
CA THR A 79 -5.69 -8.30 -5.51
C THR A 79 -5.35 -6.84 -5.25
N GLY A 80 -5.26 -6.43 -3.97
CA GLY A 80 -5.01 -5.05 -3.57
C GLY A 80 -6.25 -4.15 -3.71
N HIS A 81 -6.12 -2.91 -3.26
CA HIS A 81 -7.23 -1.96 -3.16
C HIS A 81 -7.68 -1.37 -4.51
N SER A 82 -6.83 -1.42 -5.53
CA SER A 82 -7.13 -0.83 -6.84
C SER A 82 -7.88 -1.75 -7.80
N ALA A 83 -8.09 -3.01 -7.43
CA ALA A 83 -8.82 -3.99 -8.22
C ALA A 83 -10.35 -3.79 -8.07
N ARG A 84 -10.86 -2.66 -8.56
CA ARG A 84 -12.29 -2.30 -8.43
C ARG A 84 -13.21 -3.31 -9.10
N ASP A 85 -12.80 -3.90 -10.20
CA ASP A 85 -13.51 -4.97 -10.90
C ASP A 85 -13.79 -6.18 -10.01
N ILE A 86 -12.90 -6.50 -9.08
CA ILE A 86 -13.12 -7.56 -8.08
C ILE A 86 -14.22 -7.17 -7.09
N TYR A 87 -14.28 -5.92 -6.64
CA TYR A 87 -15.38 -5.46 -5.78
C TYR A 87 -16.73 -5.55 -6.48
N PHE A 88 -16.82 -5.14 -7.75
CA PHE A 88 -18.04 -5.33 -8.55
C PHE A 88 -18.39 -6.81 -8.72
N LEU A 89 -17.39 -7.67 -8.91
CA LEU A 89 -17.60 -9.12 -9.02
C LEU A 89 -18.14 -9.70 -7.70
N LEU A 90 -17.57 -9.34 -6.56
CA LEU A 90 -18.04 -9.75 -5.24
C LEU A 90 -19.51 -9.35 -5.02
N ASN A 91 -19.85 -8.09 -5.33
CA ASN A 91 -21.22 -7.60 -5.23
C ASN A 91 -22.18 -8.35 -6.18
N LYS A 92 -21.80 -8.59 -7.42
CA LYS A 92 -22.57 -9.37 -8.40
C LYS A 92 -22.83 -10.80 -7.94
N LYS A 93 -21.91 -11.39 -7.18
CA LYS A 93 -22.05 -12.74 -6.62
C LYS A 93 -22.77 -12.75 -5.27
N ASN A 94 -23.34 -11.63 -4.82
CA ASN A 94 -23.98 -11.46 -3.52
C ASN A 94 -23.06 -11.79 -2.33
N ILE A 95 -21.77 -11.60 -2.49
CA ILE A 95 -20.79 -11.71 -1.39
C ILE A 95 -20.84 -10.40 -0.62
N ARG A 96 -21.03 -10.48 0.68
CA ARG A 96 -21.18 -9.31 1.55
C ARG A 96 -19.90 -8.46 1.54
N ILE A 97 -20.05 -7.19 1.21
CA ILE A 97 -19.01 -6.16 1.27
C ILE A 97 -19.49 -5.08 2.25
N GLU A 98 -18.63 -4.66 3.14
CA GLU A 98 -18.92 -3.59 4.11
C GLU A 98 -17.99 -2.41 3.88
N PRO A 99 -18.53 -1.17 3.84
CA PRO A 99 -17.70 0.01 3.78
C PRO A 99 -16.96 0.20 5.11
N LYS A 100 -15.75 0.74 5.05
CA LYS A 100 -14.97 1.13 6.22
C LYS A 100 -14.59 2.59 6.15
N PRO A 101 -14.49 3.31 7.26
CA PRO A 101 -13.85 4.61 7.30
C PRO A 101 -12.47 4.56 6.67
N PHE A 102 -12.09 5.63 6.00
CA PHE A 102 -10.78 5.79 5.40
C PHE A 102 -10.26 7.20 5.64
N ALA A 103 -9.05 7.47 5.22
CA ALA A 103 -8.46 8.79 5.32
C ALA A 103 -8.08 9.30 3.94
N MET A 104 -8.37 10.57 3.67
CA MET A 104 -8.06 11.25 2.43
C MET A 104 -7.29 12.53 2.72
N GLY A 105 -6.42 12.92 1.80
CA GLY A 105 -5.66 14.16 1.96
C GLY A 105 -4.70 14.41 0.84
N VAL A 106 -3.64 15.15 1.16
CA VAL A 106 -2.61 15.56 0.22
C VAL A 106 -1.24 15.05 0.67
N ARG A 107 -0.28 15.01 -0.24
CA ARG A 107 1.11 14.74 0.09
C ARG A 107 1.92 16.02 -0.02
N ILE A 108 2.72 16.30 1.00
CA ILE A 108 3.56 17.48 1.11
C ILE A 108 5.02 17.05 1.03
N GLU A 109 5.83 17.80 0.29
CA GLU A 109 7.28 17.63 0.20
C GLU A 109 7.99 18.80 0.86
N HIS A 110 9.10 18.51 1.52
CA HIS A 110 9.97 19.51 2.16
C HIS A 110 11.44 19.18 1.93
N PRO A 111 12.37 20.17 2.07
CA PRO A 111 13.79 19.87 2.17
C PRO A 111 14.08 18.96 3.37
N GLN A 112 14.79 17.86 3.16
CA GLN A 112 15.19 16.97 4.25
C GLN A 112 16.05 17.69 5.29
N ALA A 113 16.87 18.64 4.87
CA ALA A 113 17.71 19.45 5.77
C ALA A 113 16.87 20.21 6.80
N LEU A 114 15.72 20.76 6.42
CA LEU A 114 14.79 21.43 7.33
C LEU A 114 14.27 20.46 8.38
N ILE A 115 13.88 19.26 8.00
CA ILE A 115 13.37 18.25 8.94
C ILE A 115 14.48 17.78 9.88
N ASN A 116 15.70 17.62 9.39
CA ASN A 116 16.86 17.29 10.21
C ASN A 116 17.12 18.39 11.26
N GLU A 117 17.14 19.68 10.84
CA GLU A 117 17.35 20.81 11.76
C GLU A 117 16.29 20.88 12.84
N ILE A 118 15.01 20.75 12.48
CA ILE A 118 13.90 20.74 13.43
C ILE A 118 14.04 19.58 14.43
N ARG A 119 14.40 18.39 13.96
CA ARG A 119 14.42 17.18 14.79
C ARG A 119 15.67 17.07 15.66
N TYR A 120 16.82 17.46 15.12
CA TYR A 120 18.13 17.31 15.78
C TYR A 120 18.64 18.60 16.41
N HIS A 121 17.93 19.73 16.21
CA HIS A 121 18.29 21.04 16.75
C HIS A 121 19.72 21.50 16.32
N THR A 122 20.14 21.10 15.12
CA THR A 122 21.42 21.47 14.53
C THR A 122 21.32 21.62 13.01
N LYS A 123 22.02 22.61 12.45
CA LYS A 123 22.07 22.79 10.99
C LYS A 123 22.89 21.71 10.30
N GLU A 124 23.92 21.22 10.95
CA GLU A 124 24.80 20.17 10.43
C GLU A 124 24.45 18.84 11.11
N LYS A 125 23.87 17.95 10.32
CA LYS A 125 23.54 16.61 10.78
C LYS A 125 24.82 15.77 10.93
N HIS A 126 25.02 15.16 12.10
CA HIS A 126 26.13 14.21 12.28
C HIS A 126 25.99 13.03 11.28
N PRO A 127 27.09 12.56 10.66
CA PRO A 127 27.07 11.51 9.63
C PRO A 127 26.35 10.22 10.06
N ASN A 128 26.45 9.84 11.33
CA ASN A 128 25.82 8.63 11.88
C ASN A 128 24.34 8.80 12.23
N LEU A 129 23.79 10.00 12.16
CA LEU A 129 22.34 10.18 12.36
C LEU A 129 21.58 9.81 11.09
N PRO A 130 20.44 9.11 11.18
CA PRO A 130 19.61 8.85 10.01
C PRO A 130 18.96 10.14 9.49
N SER A 131 18.36 10.08 8.32
CA SER A 131 17.46 11.14 7.86
C SER A 131 16.27 11.24 8.80
N ALA A 132 16.03 12.44 9.34
CA ALA A 132 15.00 12.65 10.37
C ALA A 132 13.58 12.42 9.81
N ALA A 133 12.73 11.84 10.63
CA ALA A 133 11.32 11.63 10.37
C ALA A 133 10.46 12.31 11.42
N TYR A 134 9.16 12.46 11.13
CA TYR A 134 8.18 12.96 12.08
C TYR A 134 6.87 12.16 12.00
N THR A 135 6.12 12.20 13.09
CA THR A 135 4.74 11.77 13.17
C THR A 135 3.96 12.91 13.83
N LEU A 136 2.90 13.36 13.16
CA LEU A 136 2.05 14.45 13.61
C LEU A 136 0.61 13.97 13.70
N VAL A 137 -0.06 14.31 14.78
CA VAL A 137 -1.49 14.04 15.00
C VAL A 137 -2.08 15.26 15.69
N THR A 138 -3.22 15.71 15.21
CA THR A 138 -3.98 16.79 15.82
C THR A 138 -5.45 16.67 15.46
N ASP A 139 -6.30 17.38 16.21
CA ASP A 139 -7.70 17.57 15.87
C ASP A 139 -7.91 18.95 15.26
N VAL A 140 -8.59 19.00 14.12
CA VAL A 140 -9.03 20.23 13.47
C VAL A 140 -10.55 20.14 13.28
N GLU A 141 -11.30 21.08 13.84
CA GLU A 141 -12.76 21.11 13.76
C GLU A 141 -13.42 19.76 14.14
N LYS A 142 -12.91 19.15 15.21
CA LYS A 142 -13.34 17.83 15.73
C LYS A 142 -13.07 16.63 14.80
N ARG A 143 -12.14 16.79 13.87
CA ARG A 143 -11.72 15.72 12.97
C ARG A 143 -10.24 15.42 13.19
N GLY A 144 -9.91 14.15 13.28
CA GLY A 144 -8.52 13.71 13.36
C GLY A 144 -7.79 14.03 12.06
N VAL A 145 -6.70 14.78 12.17
CA VAL A 145 -5.75 15.08 11.09
C VAL A 145 -4.40 14.51 11.48
N TYR A 146 -3.79 13.74 10.60
CA TYR A 146 -2.52 13.10 10.92
C TYR A 146 -1.58 12.96 9.73
N SER A 147 -0.30 12.94 10.04
CA SER A 147 0.71 12.59 9.06
C SER A 147 0.65 11.09 8.76
N PHE A 148 0.80 10.73 7.49
CA PHE A 148 0.72 9.36 7.03
C PHE A 148 1.90 9.03 6.12
N CYS A 149 2.52 7.86 6.34
CA CYS A 149 3.58 7.34 5.47
C CYS A 149 4.66 8.40 5.16
N MET A 150 5.24 8.98 6.23
CA MET A 150 6.36 9.91 6.11
C MET A 150 7.58 9.17 5.53
N CYS A 151 8.14 9.71 4.46
CA CYS A 151 9.27 9.18 3.72
C CYS A 151 10.48 10.11 3.84
N PRO A 152 11.34 9.93 4.85
CA PRO A 152 12.58 10.70 4.95
C PRO A 152 13.53 10.32 3.81
N GLY A 153 14.26 11.31 3.29
CA GLY A 153 15.16 11.12 2.15
C GLY A 153 14.45 10.51 0.94
N GLY A 154 13.20 10.91 0.69
CA GLY A 154 12.35 10.37 -0.35
C GLY A 154 11.69 11.45 -1.22
N ILE A 155 11.01 11.03 -2.25
CA ILE A 155 10.33 11.86 -3.25
C ILE A 155 8.86 11.47 -3.37
N ILE A 156 8.05 12.39 -3.86
CA ILE A 156 6.67 12.10 -4.28
C ILE A 156 6.71 11.46 -5.66
N VAL A 157 5.91 10.41 -5.86
CA VAL A 157 5.78 9.71 -7.13
C VAL A 157 4.31 9.56 -7.52
N PRO A 158 3.97 9.59 -8.83
CA PRO A 158 2.63 9.27 -9.28
C PRO A 158 2.31 7.80 -9.00
N ALA A 159 1.07 7.53 -8.60
CA ALA A 159 0.57 6.21 -8.22
C ALA A 159 -0.88 5.96 -8.68
N ALA A 160 -1.39 6.76 -9.62
CA ALA A 160 -2.72 6.56 -10.20
C ALA A 160 -2.79 5.22 -10.95
N THR A 161 -3.90 4.51 -10.79
CA THR A 161 -4.15 3.20 -11.38
C THR A 161 -5.23 3.22 -12.47
N SER A 162 -5.90 4.35 -12.63
CA SER A 162 -6.94 4.55 -13.65
C SER A 162 -6.77 5.89 -14.36
N PRO A 163 -7.18 6.01 -15.63
CA PRO A 163 -7.18 7.29 -16.34
C PRO A 163 -8.04 8.34 -15.65
N GLY A 164 -7.58 9.58 -15.63
CA GLY A 164 -8.31 10.70 -15.01
C GLY A 164 -8.18 10.83 -13.51
N GLU A 165 -7.42 9.96 -12.86
CA GLU A 165 -7.13 10.02 -11.43
C GLU A 165 -5.80 10.70 -11.14
N ILE A 166 -5.76 11.44 -10.05
CA ILE A 166 -4.51 11.97 -9.47
C ILE A 166 -4.32 11.30 -8.12
N VAL A 167 -3.44 10.32 -8.08
CA VAL A 167 -3.02 9.65 -6.84
C VAL A 167 -1.51 9.72 -6.76
N VAL A 168 -0.98 10.04 -5.59
CA VAL A 168 0.45 10.12 -5.35
C VAL A 168 0.85 9.24 -4.17
N ASN A 169 2.08 8.76 -4.21
CA ASN A 169 2.70 8.02 -3.13
C ASN A 169 4.05 8.63 -2.77
N GLY A 170 4.62 8.26 -1.63
CA GLY A 170 5.97 8.59 -1.26
C GLY A 170 6.88 7.38 -1.41
N MET A 171 8.07 7.61 -1.94
CA MET A 171 9.08 6.58 -2.08
C MET A 171 10.42 7.07 -1.55
N SER A 172 11.15 6.21 -0.86
CA SER A 172 12.55 6.44 -0.53
C SER A 172 13.41 5.22 -0.85
N LEU A 173 14.64 5.48 -1.27
CA LEU A 173 15.64 4.44 -1.48
C LEU A 173 16.13 3.89 -0.13
N SER A 174 16.76 2.75 -0.13
CA SER A 174 17.27 2.10 1.08
C SER A 174 18.17 2.99 1.94
N ARG A 175 18.90 3.92 1.32
CA ARG A 175 19.79 4.87 2.03
C ARG A 175 19.08 6.12 2.54
N ARG A 176 17.83 6.38 2.15
CA ARG A 176 17.07 7.58 2.53
C ARG A 176 17.88 8.89 2.34
N ASN A 177 18.58 9.01 1.22
CA ASN A 177 19.55 10.08 0.96
C ASN A 177 19.10 11.08 -0.12
N SER A 178 17.84 11.12 -0.49
CA SER A 178 17.29 12.21 -1.29
C SER A 178 17.37 13.53 -0.50
N PRO A 179 17.56 14.68 -1.17
CA PRO A 179 17.51 15.99 -0.51
C PRO A 179 16.13 16.37 -0.01
N PHE A 180 15.11 15.59 -0.34
CA PHE A 180 13.72 15.84 0.04
C PHE A 180 13.20 14.80 1.05
N ALA A 181 12.18 15.21 1.77
CA ALA A 181 11.33 14.36 2.59
C ALA A 181 9.87 14.64 2.22
N ASN A 182 9.00 13.67 2.36
CA ASN A 182 7.57 13.90 2.09
C ASN A 182 6.70 13.10 3.04
N SER A 183 5.46 13.57 3.24
CA SER A 183 4.46 12.89 4.05
C SER A 183 3.07 13.14 3.50
N GLY A 184 2.20 12.17 3.61
CA GLY A 184 0.77 12.40 3.51
C GLY A 184 0.28 13.17 4.72
N PHE A 185 -0.66 14.10 4.52
CA PHE A 185 -1.49 14.69 5.56
C PHE A 185 -2.93 14.36 5.23
N VAL A 186 -3.55 13.61 6.07
CA VAL A 186 -4.85 13.01 5.81
C VAL A 186 -5.84 13.32 6.92
N VAL A 187 -7.10 13.38 6.53
CA VAL A 187 -8.25 13.58 7.40
C VAL A 187 -9.12 12.34 7.31
N GLU A 188 -9.65 11.90 8.43
CA GLU A 188 -10.61 10.80 8.45
C GLU A 188 -11.89 11.17 7.68
N VAL A 189 -12.36 10.23 6.85
CA VAL A 189 -13.65 10.28 6.15
C VAL A 189 -14.53 9.18 6.71
N THR A 190 -15.57 9.56 7.44
CA THR A 190 -16.48 8.67 8.14
C THR A 190 -17.67 8.24 7.30
N GLU A 191 -18.36 7.19 7.71
CA GLU A 191 -19.55 6.71 7.03
C GLU A 191 -20.65 7.78 6.92
N GLN A 192 -20.78 8.66 7.90
CA GLN A 192 -21.74 9.75 7.87
C GLN A 192 -21.52 10.75 6.74
N GLU A 193 -20.29 10.83 6.24
CA GLU A 193 -19.96 11.78 5.18
C GLU A 193 -20.32 11.24 3.80
N TRP A 194 -20.04 9.98 3.50
CA TRP A 194 -20.39 9.44 2.19
C TRP A 194 -21.87 9.04 2.08
N LYS A 195 -22.55 8.72 3.16
CA LYS A 195 -24.01 8.48 3.15
C LYS A 195 -24.85 9.67 2.70
N LYS A 196 -24.28 10.88 2.65
CA LYS A 196 -24.95 12.09 2.16
C LYS A 196 -25.06 12.14 0.64
N TYR A 197 -24.31 11.33 -0.08
CA TYR A 197 -24.31 11.33 -1.52
C TYR A 197 -25.26 10.28 -2.06
N GLU A 198 -26.25 10.71 -2.86
CA GLU A 198 -27.10 9.79 -3.61
C GLU A 198 -26.25 8.99 -4.60
N ASN A 199 -26.58 7.73 -4.80
CA ASN A 199 -25.85 6.81 -5.67
C ASN A 199 -24.40 6.50 -5.24
N PHE A 200 -24.06 6.71 -3.98
CA PHE A 200 -22.77 6.28 -3.44
C PHE A 200 -22.62 4.76 -3.60
N GLN A 201 -21.58 4.36 -4.31
CA GLN A 201 -21.17 2.97 -4.37
C GLN A 201 -19.97 2.77 -3.44
N PRO A 202 -20.11 1.94 -2.40
CA PRO A 202 -19.09 1.84 -1.32
C PRO A 202 -17.75 1.26 -1.79
N PHE A 203 -17.65 0.86 -3.04
CA PHE A 203 -16.47 0.26 -3.65
C PHE A 203 -16.07 0.90 -4.98
N ALA A 204 -16.65 2.02 -5.36
CA ALA A 204 -16.39 2.75 -6.62
C ALA A 204 -15.53 3.99 -6.41
#